data_a2d7af365dc0817ca24456a53d05e7e6
#
_entry.id   a2d7af365dc0817ca24456a53d05e7e6
#
_cell.length_a   1.000
_cell.length_b   1.000
_cell.length_c   1.000
_cell.angle_alpha   90.00
_cell.angle_beta   90.00
_cell.angle_gamma   90.00
#
_symmetry.space_group_name_H-M   'P 1'
#
loop_
_entity.id
_entity.type
_entity.pdbx_description
1 polymer ?
#
loop_
_entity_poly.entity_id
_entity_poly.type
_entity_poly.pdbx_seq_one_letter_code
_entity_poly.pdbx_strand_id
1 'polypeptide(L)'
;MKENEEMTLEEKFNLMCEALSISPERIIDRDITRYVSLRRNCIIHQLYAYKNHGLPELIGRTKVLIMKAHERFQGELDMKDMTAVEFVRLIDERLQKYIDGKED
;
A
#
# COMPACT_ATOMS: atom_id res chain seq x y z
N MET A 1 16.54 -10.33 -9.61
CA MET A 1 16.92 -9.61 -9.78
C MET A 1 16.56 -8.31 -9.60
N LYS A 2 16.25 -7.60 -10.36
CA LYS A 2 16.07 -6.27 -10.13
C LYS A 2 14.75 -5.76 -10.51
N GLU A 3 13.79 -6.65 -10.78
CA GLU A 3 12.47 -6.19 -11.18
C GLU A 3 11.85 -5.31 -10.13
N ASN A 4 11.98 -5.68 -8.86
CA ASN A 4 11.44 -4.85 -7.80
C ASN A 4 12.05 -3.49 -7.76
N GLU A 5 13.34 -3.43 -8.02
CA GLU A 5 14.03 -2.17 -7.97
C GLU A 5 13.67 -1.27 -9.14
N GLU A 6 13.23 -1.88 -10.25
CA GLU A 6 12.84 -1.11 -11.40
C GLU A 6 11.42 -0.61 -11.33
N MET A 7 10.64 -1.14 -10.40
CA MET A 7 9.26 -0.74 -10.25
C MET A 7 9.19 0.60 -9.53
N THR A 8 8.54 1.57 -10.15
CA THR A 8 8.41 2.88 -9.53
C THR A 8 7.45 2.83 -8.36
N LEU A 9 7.53 3.87 -7.53
CA LEU A 9 6.60 3.98 -6.41
C LEU A 9 5.15 4.01 -6.91
N GLU A 10 4.91 4.73 -7.99
CA GLU A 10 3.56 4.82 -8.54
C GLU A 10 3.07 3.47 -9.04
N GLU A 11 3.95 2.70 -9.67
CA GLU A 11 3.57 1.37 -10.14
C GLU A 11 3.20 0.46 -8.98
N LYS A 12 4.00 0.51 -7.90
CA LYS A 12 3.68 -0.28 -6.72
C LYS A 12 2.34 0.14 -6.13
N PHE A 13 2.11 1.44 -6.06
CA PHE A 13 0.86 1.98 -5.54
C PHE A 13 -0.33 1.45 -6.34
N ASN A 14 -0.23 1.51 -7.66
CA ASN A 14 -1.32 1.07 -8.51
C ASN A 14 -1.59 -0.43 -8.36
N LEU A 15 -0.54 -1.23 -8.25
CA LEU A 15 -0.71 -2.67 -8.07
C LEU A 15 -1.34 -2.99 -6.71
N MET A 16 -0.96 -2.23 -5.69
CA MET A 16 -1.56 -2.43 -4.38
C MET A 16 -3.03 -2.06 -4.36
N CYS A 17 -3.38 -0.98 -5.08
CA CYS A 17 -4.78 -0.62 -5.20
C CYS A 17 -5.58 -1.71 -5.90
N GLU A 18 -5.01 -2.30 -6.96
CA GLU A 18 -5.66 -3.42 -7.62
C GLU A 18 -5.86 -4.59 -6.67
N ALA A 19 -4.82 -4.89 -5.89
CA ALA A 19 -4.89 -6.01 -4.96
C ALA A 19 -6.01 -5.85 -3.96
N LEU A 20 -6.27 -4.62 -3.53
CA LEU A 20 -7.29 -4.35 -2.52
C LEU A 20 -8.61 -3.89 -3.13
N SER A 21 -8.73 -3.97 -4.45
CA SER A 21 -9.98 -3.67 -5.17
C SER A 21 -10.49 -2.27 -4.88
N ILE A 22 -9.59 -1.29 -4.97
CA ILE A 22 -9.96 0.10 -4.76
C ILE A 22 -9.20 0.95 -5.77
N SER A 23 -9.84 2.02 -6.23
CA SER A 23 -9.17 2.88 -7.20
C SER A 23 -8.16 3.79 -6.52
N PRO A 24 -7.08 4.15 -7.22
CA PRO A 24 -6.10 5.09 -6.66
C PRO A 24 -6.73 6.41 -6.27
N GLU A 25 -7.72 6.87 -7.02
CA GLU A 25 -8.37 8.14 -6.74
C GLU A 25 -9.06 8.11 -5.38
N ARG A 26 -9.67 7.00 -5.02
CA ARG A 26 -10.34 6.90 -3.73
C ARG A 26 -9.34 6.89 -2.58
N ILE A 27 -8.16 6.30 -2.80
CA ILE A 27 -7.12 6.30 -1.77
C ILE A 27 -6.63 7.72 -1.52
N ILE A 28 -6.48 8.52 -2.57
CA ILE A 28 -5.95 9.88 -2.47
C ILE A 28 -7.01 10.85 -1.96
N ASP A 29 -8.27 10.58 -2.24
CA ASP A 29 -9.38 11.44 -1.85
C ASP A 29 -9.46 11.57 -0.34
N ARG A 30 -10.34 12.46 0.13
CA ARG A 30 -10.51 12.71 1.56
C ARG A 30 -11.53 11.80 2.22
N ASP A 31 -11.91 10.74 1.54
CA ASP A 31 -12.84 9.76 2.09
C ASP A 31 -12.26 9.14 3.34
N ILE A 32 -13.01 9.23 4.45
CA ILE A 32 -12.56 8.69 5.73
C ILE A 32 -13.40 7.51 6.19
N THR A 33 -14.20 6.94 5.28
CA THR A 33 -14.95 5.74 5.66
C THR A 33 -13.97 4.64 6.04
N ARG A 34 -14.43 3.72 6.87
CA ARG A 34 -13.56 2.62 7.31
C ARG A 34 -13.08 1.81 6.13
N TYR A 35 -13.93 1.60 5.12
CA TYR A 35 -13.56 0.83 3.94
C TYR A 35 -12.31 1.44 3.28
N VAL A 36 -12.32 2.74 3.05
CA VAL A 36 -11.22 3.40 2.38
C VAL A 36 -10.04 3.60 3.32
N SER A 37 -10.30 4.01 4.56
CA SER A 37 -9.23 4.30 5.50
C SER A 37 -8.38 3.08 5.79
N LEU A 38 -8.99 1.92 5.96
CA LEU A 38 -8.24 0.71 6.25
C LEU A 38 -7.33 0.34 5.09
N ARG A 39 -7.86 0.45 3.88
CA ARG A 39 -7.06 0.15 2.69
C ARG A 39 -5.96 1.17 2.49
N ARG A 40 -6.26 2.44 2.72
CA ARG A 40 -5.25 3.49 2.61
C ARG A 40 -4.11 3.24 3.59
N ASN A 41 -4.44 2.94 4.84
CA ASN A 41 -3.42 2.70 5.84
C ASN A 41 -2.57 1.48 5.48
N CYS A 42 -3.19 0.45 4.94
CA CYS A 42 -2.45 -0.73 4.52
C CYS A 42 -1.46 -0.39 3.40
N ILE A 43 -1.94 0.33 2.39
CA ILE A 43 -1.10 0.67 1.25
C ILE A 43 0.06 1.55 1.70
N ILE A 44 -0.22 2.53 2.55
CA ILE A 44 0.84 3.38 3.09
C ILE A 44 1.86 2.55 3.85
N HIS A 45 1.38 1.62 4.68
CA HIS A 45 2.26 0.76 5.45
C HIS A 45 3.19 -0.04 4.55
N GLN A 46 2.65 -0.62 3.49
CA GLN A 46 3.44 -1.44 2.60
C GLN A 46 4.41 -0.61 1.77
N LEU A 47 4.00 0.58 1.33
CA LEU A 47 4.89 1.45 0.57
C LEU A 47 5.98 2.04 1.44
N TYR A 48 5.70 2.25 2.71
CA TYR A 48 6.66 2.81 3.64
C TYR A 48 7.93 1.97 3.68
N ALA A 49 7.80 0.68 3.49
CA ALA A 49 8.93 -0.23 3.56
C ALA A 49 9.96 0.03 2.46
N TYR A 50 9.57 0.70 1.39
CA TYR A 50 10.47 0.98 0.29
C TYR A 50 11.25 2.27 0.48
N LYS A 51 11.00 2.99 1.57
CA LYS A 51 11.74 4.21 1.93
C LYS A 51 11.75 5.22 0.80
N ASN A 52 10.62 5.42 0.19
CA ASN A 52 10.51 6.34 -0.93
C ASN A 52 10.18 7.74 -0.47
N HIS A 53 10.93 8.71 -0.98
CA HIS A 53 10.72 10.10 -0.59
C HIS A 53 9.46 10.69 -1.20
N GLY A 54 8.95 10.10 -2.27
CA GLY A 54 7.79 10.64 -2.94
C GLY A 54 6.46 10.20 -2.36
N LEU A 55 6.48 9.45 -1.26
CA LEU A 55 5.23 8.91 -0.71
C LEU A 55 4.23 9.98 -0.29
N PRO A 56 4.64 11.03 0.46
CA PRO A 56 3.67 12.06 0.82
C PRO A 56 3.04 12.72 -0.40
N GLU A 57 3.83 13.01 -1.42
CA GLU A 57 3.30 13.63 -2.63
C GLU A 57 2.35 12.71 -3.37
N LEU A 58 2.70 11.43 -3.45
CA LEU A 58 1.87 10.47 -4.16
C LEU A 58 0.50 10.32 -3.51
N ILE A 59 0.47 10.21 -2.19
CA ILE A 59 -0.77 9.99 -1.46
C ILE A 59 -1.49 11.30 -1.17
N GLY A 60 -0.77 12.42 -1.22
CA GLY A 60 -1.37 13.71 -0.94
C GLY A 60 -1.57 13.93 0.55
N ARG A 61 -0.69 13.41 1.37
CA ARG A 61 -0.74 13.56 2.83
C ARG A 61 0.61 14.05 3.33
N THR A 62 0.61 14.70 4.50
CA THR A 62 1.86 15.15 5.10
C THR A 62 2.65 13.96 5.62
N LYS A 63 3.93 14.18 5.87
CA LYS A 63 4.78 13.14 6.44
C LYS A 63 4.25 12.63 7.77
N VAL A 64 3.71 13.53 8.58
CA VAL A 64 3.17 13.14 9.89
C VAL A 64 1.98 12.20 9.71
N LEU A 65 1.08 12.53 8.77
CA LEU A 65 -0.07 11.68 8.55
C LEU A 65 0.32 10.33 7.96
N ILE A 66 1.34 10.32 7.10
CA ILE A 66 1.86 9.07 6.54
C ILE A 66 2.39 8.20 7.67
N MET A 67 3.16 8.79 8.58
CA MET A 67 3.73 8.04 9.68
C MET A 67 2.65 7.49 10.61
N LYS A 68 1.63 8.30 10.88
CA LYS A 68 0.54 7.86 11.75
C LYS A 68 -0.23 6.71 11.11
N ALA A 69 -0.45 6.78 9.80
CA ALA A 69 -1.14 5.69 9.10
C ALA A 69 -0.32 4.41 9.17
N HIS A 70 0.99 4.54 9.00
CA HIS A 70 1.88 3.39 9.10
C HIS A 70 1.80 2.76 10.49
N GLU A 71 1.87 3.58 11.53
CA GLU A 71 1.84 3.08 12.89
C GLU A 71 0.51 2.44 13.24
N ARG A 72 -0.57 3.03 12.75
CA ARG A 72 -1.89 2.47 13.03
C ARG A 72 -2.05 1.10 12.40
N PHE A 73 -1.62 0.95 11.16
CA PHE A 73 -1.75 -0.35 10.51
C PHE A 73 -0.81 -1.37 11.14
N GLN A 74 0.38 -0.94 11.54
CA GLN A 74 1.30 -1.84 12.23
C GLN A 74 0.66 -2.37 13.50
N GLY A 75 -0.06 -1.52 14.23
CA GLY A 75 -0.77 -1.96 15.42
C GLY A 75 -1.81 -3.03 15.12
N GLU A 76 -2.49 -2.90 13.99
CA GLU A 76 -3.47 -3.91 13.61
C GLU A 76 -2.80 -5.24 13.28
N LEU A 77 -1.65 -5.19 12.61
CA LEU A 77 -0.90 -6.40 12.35
C LEU A 77 -0.39 -7.04 13.63
N ASP A 78 0.06 -6.22 14.58
CA ASP A 78 0.55 -6.72 15.86
C ASP A 78 -0.56 -7.45 16.62
N MET A 79 -1.79 -6.99 16.46
CA MET A 79 -2.93 -7.62 17.08
C MET A 79 -3.48 -8.77 16.26
N LYS A 80 -2.82 -9.07 15.14
CA LYS A 80 -3.20 -10.18 14.28
C LYS A 80 -4.62 -10.03 13.73
N ASP A 81 -4.99 -8.80 13.41
CA ASP A 81 -6.27 -8.53 12.79
C ASP A 81 -6.34 -9.27 11.46
N MET A 82 -7.36 -10.09 11.30
CA MET A 82 -7.45 -10.96 10.13
C MET A 82 -7.57 -10.19 8.83
N THR A 83 -8.30 -9.09 8.85
CA THR A 83 -8.45 -8.29 7.63
C THR A 83 -7.12 -7.66 7.25
N ALA A 84 -6.38 -7.14 8.23
CA ALA A 84 -5.08 -6.54 7.95
C ALA A 84 -4.11 -7.57 7.38
N VAL A 85 -4.08 -8.76 7.96
CA VAL A 85 -3.20 -9.82 7.49
C VAL A 85 -3.58 -10.22 6.06
N GLU A 86 -4.87 -10.33 5.80
CA GLU A 86 -5.34 -10.70 4.47
C GLU A 86 -4.97 -9.65 3.43
N PHE A 87 -5.06 -8.36 3.78
CA PHE A 87 -4.68 -7.30 2.85
C PHE A 87 -3.22 -7.42 2.47
N VAL A 88 -2.36 -7.67 3.44
CA VAL A 88 -0.93 -7.82 3.15
C VAL A 88 -0.70 -9.00 2.22
N ARG A 89 -1.40 -10.11 2.46
CA ARG A 89 -1.27 -11.29 1.63
C ARG A 89 -1.69 -11.00 0.19
N LEU A 90 -2.79 -10.29 0.03
CA LEU A 90 -3.27 -9.95 -1.31
C LEU A 90 -2.28 -9.07 -2.06
N ILE A 91 -1.69 -8.11 -1.35
CA ILE A 91 -0.69 -7.24 -1.96
C ILE A 91 0.53 -8.05 -2.38
N ASP A 92 1.01 -8.92 -1.49
CA ASP A 92 2.18 -9.74 -1.81
C ASP A 92 1.93 -10.60 -3.03
N GLU A 93 0.75 -11.20 -3.11
CA GLU A 93 0.41 -12.04 -4.25
C GLU A 93 0.38 -11.23 -5.54
N ARG A 94 -0.18 -10.03 -5.48
CA ARG A 94 -0.29 -9.22 -6.69
C ARG A 94 1.07 -8.77 -7.18
N LEU A 95 1.93 -8.37 -6.26
CA LEU A 95 3.28 -7.95 -6.64
C LEU A 95 4.08 -9.13 -7.19
N GLN A 96 3.95 -10.28 -6.58
CA GLN A 96 4.67 -11.46 -7.05
C GLN A 96 4.20 -11.86 -8.45
N LYS A 97 2.89 -11.77 -8.68
CA LYS A 97 2.35 -12.10 -9.99
C LYS A 97 2.89 -11.16 -11.06
N TYR A 98 3.03 -9.89 -10.73
CA TYR A 98 3.58 -8.92 -11.67
C TYR A 98 5.04 -9.27 -12.00
N ILE A 99 5.82 -9.61 -10.98
CA ILE A 99 7.21 -9.97 -11.18
C ILE A 99 7.32 -11.23 -12.03
N ASP A 100 6.51 -12.24 -11.71
CA ASP A 100 6.52 -13.48 -12.46
C ASP A 100 6.15 -13.26 -13.91
N GLY A 101 5.17 -12.41 -14.16
CA GLY A 101 4.77 -12.11 -15.53
C GLY A 101 5.86 -11.42 -16.31
N LYS A 102 6.62 -10.58 -15.64
CA LYS A 102 7.69 -9.85 -16.32
C LYS A 102 8.82 -10.78 -16.73
N GLU A 103 8.99 -11.85 -16.02
CA GLU A 103 10.08 -12.76 -16.32
C GLU A 103 9.77 -13.67 -17.49
N ASP A 104 8.53 -13.72 -17.89
CA ASP A 104 8.16 -14.50 -19.05
C ASP A 104 8.54 -13.77 -20.33
#